data_fccac1fb1118557affb454f12a8dc614
#
_entry.id   fccac1fb1118557affb454f12a8dc614
#
_cell.length_a   1.000
_cell.length_b   1.000
_cell.length_c   1.000
_cell.angle_alpha   90.00
_cell.angle_beta   90.00
_cell.angle_gamma   90.00
#
_symmetry.space_group_name_H-M   'P 1'
#
loop_
_entity.id
_entity.type
_entity.pdbx_description
1 polymer ?
#
loop_
_entity_poly.entity_id
_entity_poly.type
_entity_poly.pdbx_seq_one_letter_code
_entity_poly.pdbx_strand_id
1 'polypeptide(L)'
;MAQPIPRPGGFCIRFVAFGIDVVVVMLAQFLLSVLAVRRWGVDAERSSALQGAVVFFTMLFAVLYPTVLYTLTGQTVGKLLVGVRVVATDGGLLPPGAALLRAVTQLAMLPFLLGLGHVLAGLRKDKRALHDLIAGSRVERVLEVRARPPVPPPEVMPPPPGARPVL
;
A
#
# COMPACT_ATOMS: atom_id res chain seq x y z
N MET A 1 19.98 -0.50 -20.38
CA MET A 1 19.04 -1.65 -20.51
C MET A 1 17.84 -1.38 -19.61
N ALA A 2 16.62 -1.28 -20.18
CA ALA A 2 15.41 -1.05 -19.40
C ALA A 2 15.10 -2.29 -18.57
N GLN A 3 15.07 -2.16 -17.25
CA GLN A 3 14.61 -3.24 -16.38
C GLN A 3 13.13 -3.52 -16.67
N PRO A 4 12.73 -4.78 -16.85
CA PRO A 4 11.35 -5.11 -17.13
C PRO A 4 10.48 -4.62 -15.98
N ILE A 5 9.46 -3.82 -16.32
CA ILE A 5 8.54 -3.23 -15.35
C ILE A 5 7.76 -4.36 -14.65
N PRO A 6 7.77 -4.44 -13.31
CA PRO A 6 7.00 -5.45 -12.57
C PRO A 6 5.51 -5.33 -12.91
N ARG A 7 4.82 -6.47 -13.04
CA ARG A 7 3.40 -6.47 -13.35
C ARG A 7 2.60 -5.74 -12.26
N PRO A 8 1.72 -4.81 -12.61
CA PRO A 8 0.91 -4.10 -11.65
C PRO A 8 -0.03 -5.07 -10.93
N GLY A 9 -0.24 -4.87 -9.64
CA GLY A 9 -1.25 -5.60 -8.86
C GLY A 9 -2.65 -5.34 -9.44
N GLY A 10 -3.37 -6.42 -9.82
CA GLY A 10 -4.73 -6.33 -10.35
C GLY A 10 -5.73 -5.74 -9.34
N PHE A 11 -6.92 -5.35 -9.83
CA PHE A 11 -7.99 -4.78 -9.02
C PHE A 11 -8.40 -5.71 -7.85
N CYS A 12 -8.73 -6.97 -8.14
CA CYS A 12 -9.23 -7.91 -7.13
C CYS A 12 -8.24 -8.11 -5.97
N ILE A 13 -6.94 -8.21 -6.27
CA ILE A 13 -5.91 -8.42 -5.25
C ILE A 13 -5.76 -7.21 -4.32
N ARG A 14 -5.91 -5.99 -4.86
CA ARG A 14 -5.90 -4.75 -4.08
C ARG A 14 -7.15 -4.63 -3.21
N PHE A 15 -8.31 -5.05 -3.74
CA PHE A 15 -9.57 -5.05 -3.01
C PHE A 15 -9.53 -6.02 -1.83
N VAL A 16 -9.03 -7.24 -2.03
CA VAL A 16 -8.84 -8.21 -0.94
C VAL A 16 -7.86 -7.67 0.12
N ALA A 17 -6.72 -7.11 -0.31
CA ALA A 17 -5.76 -6.48 0.60
C ALA A 17 -6.42 -5.37 1.44
N PHE A 18 -7.19 -4.52 0.79
CA PHE A 18 -7.92 -3.44 1.46
C PHE A 18 -8.97 -3.98 2.45
N GLY A 19 -9.72 -5.03 2.08
CA GLY A 19 -10.68 -5.68 2.99
C GLY A 19 -10.01 -6.22 4.26
N ILE A 20 -8.83 -6.84 4.13
CA ILE A 20 -8.03 -7.30 5.28
C ILE A 20 -7.59 -6.11 6.15
N ASP A 21 -7.12 -5.02 5.54
CA ASP A 21 -6.70 -3.82 6.27
C ASP A 21 -7.89 -3.17 7.02
N VAL A 22 -9.09 -3.18 6.43
CA VAL A 22 -10.32 -2.74 7.10
C VAL A 22 -10.62 -3.61 8.33
N VAL A 23 -10.48 -4.93 8.24
CA VAL A 23 -10.64 -5.83 9.39
C VAL A 23 -9.64 -5.51 10.50
N VAL A 24 -8.37 -5.20 10.16
CA VAL A 24 -7.37 -4.77 11.15
C VAL A 24 -7.80 -3.49 11.87
N VAL A 25 -8.32 -2.49 11.15
CA VAL A 25 -8.82 -1.24 11.75
C VAL A 25 -10.07 -1.50 12.61
N MET A 26 -11.00 -2.33 12.15
CA MET A 26 -12.19 -2.72 12.93
C MET A 26 -11.82 -3.46 14.22
N LEU A 27 -10.81 -4.31 14.16
CA LEU A 27 -10.30 -5.00 15.36
C LEU A 27 -9.69 -4.02 16.35
N ALA A 28 -8.92 -3.04 15.87
CA ALA A 28 -8.38 -1.97 16.72
C ALA A 28 -9.51 -1.17 17.39
N GLN A 29 -10.54 -0.78 16.64
CA GLN A 29 -11.71 -0.10 17.18
C GLN A 29 -12.44 -0.95 18.24
N PHE A 30 -12.64 -2.22 17.95
CA PHE A 30 -13.27 -3.14 18.90
C PHE A 30 -12.47 -3.24 20.22
N LEU A 31 -11.15 -3.40 20.13
CA LEU A 31 -10.28 -3.45 21.30
C LEU A 31 -10.31 -2.15 22.11
N LEU A 32 -10.31 -0.99 21.46
CA LEU A 32 -10.47 0.31 22.12
C LEU A 32 -11.82 0.43 22.83
N SER A 33 -12.91 -0.03 22.21
CA SER A 33 -14.24 -0.03 22.80
C SER A 33 -14.31 -0.94 24.03
N VAL A 34 -13.76 -2.15 23.93
CA VAL A 34 -13.68 -3.09 25.07
C VAL A 34 -12.87 -2.49 26.23
N LEU A 35 -11.76 -1.83 25.91
CA LEU A 35 -10.91 -1.17 26.92
C LEU A 35 -11.65 -0.01 27.60
N ALA A 36 -12.41 0.78 26.82
CA ALA A 36 -13.24 1.85 27.35
C ALA A 36 -14.32 1.32 28.32
N VAL A 37 -15.04 0.28 27.93
CA VAL A 37 -16.05 -0.36 28.79
C VAL A 37 -15.41 -0.95 30.06
N ARG A 38 -14.26 -1.62 29.95
CA ARG A 38 -13.55 -2.17 31.11
C ARG A 38 -13.08 -1.09 32.07
N ARG A 39 -12.65 0.09 31.57
CA ARG A 39 -12.10 1.15 32.39
C ARG A 39 -13.16 2.04 33.05
N TRP A 40 -14.27 2.30 32.34
CA TRP A 40 -15.31 3.25 32.74
C TRP A 40 -16.70 2.63 32.93
N GLY A 41 -16.83 1.31 32.76
CA GLY A 41 -18.10 0.59 32.92
C GLY A 41 -19.00 0.71 31.67
N VAL A 42 -20.19 0.12 31.76
CA VAL A 42 -21.17 0.10 30.63
C VAL A 42 -21.71 1.49 30.29
N ASP A 43 -21.58 2.48 31.18
CA ASP A 43 -21.95 3.85 30.89
C ASP A 43 -21.02 4.52 29.89
N ALA A 44 -19.85 3.91 29.60
CA ALA A 44 -18.96 4.35 28.52
C ALA A 44 -19.67 4.34 27.16
N GLU A 45 -20.54 3.38 26.92
CA GLU A 45 -21.29 3.28 25.66
C GLU A 45 -22.36 4.40 25.51
N ARG A 46 -22.78 5.01 26.63
CA ARG A 46 -23.73 6.13 26.63
C ARG A 46 -23.04 7.48 26.62
N SER A 47 -21.73 7.53 26.92
CA SER A 47 -20.96 8.76 26.93
C SER A 47 -20.52 9.15 25.51
N SER A 48 -21.11 10.20 24.96
CA SER A 48 -20.73 10.75 23.65
C SER A 48 -19.23 11.15 23.57
N ALA A 49 -18.68 11.62 24.70
CA ALA A 49 -17.26 11.99 24.77
C ALA A 49 -16.34 10.76 24.64
N LEU A 50 -16.67 9.65 25.33
CA LEU A 50 -15.87 8.42 25.22
C LEU A 50 -16.01 7.77 23.85
N GLN A 51 -17.22 7.75 23.28
CA GLN A 51 -17.43 7.29 21.91
C GLN A 51 -16.65 8.15 20.91
N GLY A 52 -16.70 9.47 21.06
CA GLY A 52 -15.90 10.40 20.26
C GLY A 52 -14.40 10.12 20.35
N ALA A 53 -13.90 9.83 21.55
CA ALA A 53 -12.50 9.46 21.75
C ALA A 53 -12.15 8.15 21.03
N VAL A 54 -12.97 7.10 21.16
CA VAL A 54 -12.76 5.83 20.45
C VAL A 54 -12.72 6.03 18.94
N VAL A 55 -13.65 6.79 18.38
CA VAL A 55 -13.68 7.11 16.95
C VAL A 55 -12.44 7.89 16.55
N PHE A 56 -12.06 8.92 17.31
CA PHE A 56 -10.88 9.72 17.05
C PHE A 56 -9.59 8.87 17.00
N PHE A 57 -9.36 8.04 18.01
CA PHE A 57 -8.19 7.16 18.04
C PHE A 57 -8.23 6.09 16.93
N THR A 58 -9.41 5.60 16.57
CA THR A 58 -9.57 4.68 15.44
C THR A 58 -9.21 5.36 14.12
N MET A 59 -9.66 6.60 13.89
CA MET A 59 -9.32 7.36 12.69
C MET A 59 -7.82 7.69 12.63
N LEU A 60 -7.24 8.07 13.78
CA LEU A 60 -5.80 8.28 13.90
C LEU A 60 -5.02 7.01 13.54
N PHE A 61 -5.43 5.86 14.08
CA PHE A 61 -4.83 4.57 13.75
C PHE A 61 -5.00 4.22 12.27
N ALA A 62 -6.18 4.44 11.68
CA ALA A 62 -6.46 4.17 10.27
C ALA A 62 -5.57 4.97 9.31
N VAL A 63 -5.06 6.13 9.74
CA VAL A 63 -4.09 6.94 8.97
C VAL A 63 -2.65 6.55 9.30
N LEU A 64 -2.29 6.44 10.58
CA LEU A 64 -0.90 6.20 10.99
C LEU A 64 -0.43 4.78 10.63
N TYR A 65 -1.26 3.77 10.83
CA TYR A 65 -0.96 2.37 10.53
C TYR A 65 -0.45 2.17 9.08
N PRO A 66 -1.21 2.55 8.03
CA PRO A 66 -0.72 2.40 6.67
C PRO A 66 0.44 3.36 6.36
N THR A 67 0.46 4.58 6.92
CA THR A 67 1.55 5.55 6.70
C THR A 67 2.90 4.98 7.15
N VAL A 68 2.98 4.49 8.39
CA VAL A 68 4.20 3.90 8.94
C VAL A 68 4.63 2.68 8.13
N LEU A 69 3.70 1.79 7.82
CA LEU A 69 4.02 0.57 7.08
C LEU A 69 4.43 0.84 5.63
N TYR A 70 3.84 1.81 4.94
CA TYR A 70 4.29 2.20 3.59
C TYR A 70 5.69 2.79 3.60
N THR A 71 6.04 3.53 4.64
CA THR A 71 7.37 4.14 4.77
C THR A 71 8.44 3.10 5.09
N LEU A 72 8.14 2.13 5.96
CA LEU A 72 9.13 1.15 6.43
C LEU A 72 9.27 -0.06 5.50
N THR A 73 8.17 -0.57 4.97
CA THR A 73 8.14 -1.85 4.24
C THR A 73 7.48 -1.77 2.86
N GLY A 74 6.75 -0.69 2.60
CA GLY A 74 5.90 -0.56 1.42
C GLY A 74 4.64 -1.44 1.45
N GLN A 75 4.35 -2.10 2.58
CA GLN A 75 3.26 -3.08 2.67
C GLN A 75 2.47 -2.90 3.96
N THR A 76 1.13 -2.86 3.88
CA THR A 76 0.24 -3.08 5.03
C THR A 76 0.06 -4.58 5.27
N VAL A 77 -0.54 -4.96 6.39
CA VAL A 77 -0.82 -6.39 6.70
C VAL A 77 -1.63 -7.04 5.58
N GLY A 78 -2.68 -6.38 5.10
CA GLY A 78 -3.48 -6.90 3.98
C GLY A 78 -2.66 -7.08 2.71
N LYS A 79 -1.79 -6.12 2.38
CA LYS A 79 -0.91 -6.21 1.20
C LYS A 79 0.18 -7.25 1.33
N LEU A 80 0.71 -7.45 2.54
CA LEU A 80 1.68 -8.49 2.84
C LEU A 80 1.08 -9.88 2.58
N LEU A 81 -0.14 -10.13 3.06
CA LEU A 81 -0.84 -11.41 2.90
C LEU A 81 -1.16 -11.75 1.44
N VAL A 82 -1.46 -10.76 0.62
CA VAL A 82 -1.74 -10.98 -0.82
C VAL A 82 -0.51 -10.84 -1.72
N GLY A 83 0.67 -10.60 -1.16
CA GLY A 83 1.93 -10.56 -1.89
C GLY A 83 2.09 -9.35 -2.82
N VAL A 84 1.58 -8.17 -2.42
CA VAL A 84 1.77 -6.91 -3.15
C VAL A 84 2.45 -5.85 -2.28
N ARG A 85 3.17 -4.93 -2.91
CA ARG A 85 3.79 -3.79 -2.23
C ARG A 85 3.52 -2.49 -2.95
N VAL A 86 3.57 -1.40 -2.21
CA VAL A 86 3.51 -0.04 -2.72
C VAL A 86 4.93 0.48 -2.87
N VAL A 87 5.22 1.04 -4.03
CA VAL A 87 6.50 1.68 -4.34
C VAL A 87 6.24 3.07 -4.93
N ALA A 88 7.20 3.95 -4.76
CA ALA A 88 7.22 5.24 -5.44
C ALA A 88 7.47 5.04 -6.94
N THR A 89 7.32 6.10 -7.73
CA THR A 89 7.51 6.04 -9.19
C THR A 89 8.93 5.67 -9.59
N ASP A 90 9.92 5.98 -8.76
CA ASP A 90 11.34 5.61 -8.91
C ASP A 90 11.64 4.15 -8.51
N GLY A 91 10.66 3.43 -7.94
CA GLY A 91 10.79 2.05 -7.48
C GLY A 91 11.25 1.91 -6.02
N GLY A 92 11.54 3.01 -5.33
CA GLY A 92 11.88 3.04 -3.90
C GLY A 92 10.69 2.94 -2.98
N LEU A 93 10.94 3.01 -1.65
CA LEU A 93 9.89 3.14 -0.64
C LEU A 93 9.29 4.55 -0.69
N LEU A 94 8.03 4.68 -0.28
CA LEU A 94 7.38 5.98 -0.23
C LEU A 94 7.99 6.85 0.88
N PRO A 95 8.31 8.13 0.58
CA PRO A 95 8.64 9.08 1.63
C PRO A 95 7.44 9.32 2.53
N PRO A 96 7.65 9.68 3.82
CA PRO A 96 6.57 9.81 4.82
C PRO A 96 5.42 10.72 4.39
N GLY A 97 5.72 11.84 3.74
CA GLY A 97 4.70 12.76 3.24
C GLY A 97 3.80 12.15 2.16
N ALA A 98 4.37 11.42 1.21
CA ALA A 98 3.60 10.72 0.17
C ALA A 98 2.79 9.55 0.76
N ALA A 99 3.35 8.83 1.73
CA ALA A 99 2.67 7.76 2.44
C ALA A 99 1.47 8.29 3.23
N LEU A 100 1.62 9.41 3.93
CA LEU A 100 0.55 10.09 4.65
C LEU A 100 -0.55 10.59 3.69
N LEU A 101 -0.15 11.30 2.62
CA LEU A 101 -1.11 11.79 1.62
C LEU A 101 -1.92 10.65 1.01
N ARG A 102 -1.27 9.52 0.73
CA ARG A 102 -1.92 8.31 0.25
C ARG A 102 -2.94 7.77 1.26
N ALA A 103 -2.55 7.65 2.54
CA ALA A 103 -3.41 7.11 3.60
C ALA A 103 -4.64 8.01 3.82
N VAL A 104 -4.43 9.34 3.91
CA VAL A 104 -5.51 10.32 4.05
C VAL A 104 -6.46 10.29 2.85
N THR A 105 -5.91 10.28 1.63
CA THR A 105 -6.73 10.22 0.41
C THR A 105 -7.52 8.91 0.34
N GLN A 106 -6.92 7.80 0.73
CA GLN A 106 -7.58 6.49 0.80
C GLN A 106 -8.73 6.50 1.81
N LEU A 107 -8.54 7.08 2.99
CA LEU A 107 -9.56 7.22 4.02
C LEU A 107 -10.68 8.18 3.58
N ALA A 108 -10.34 9.35 3.03
CA ALA A 108 -11.32 10.33 2.55
C ALA A 108 -12.20 9.79 1.40
N MET A 109 -11.65 8.88 0.61
CA MET A 109 -12.38 8.23 -0.48
C MET A 109 -13.15 6.99 -0.05
N LEU A 110 -13.06 6.56 1.22
CA LEU A 110 -13.75 5.37 1.73
C LEU A 110 -15.27 5.38 1.45
N PRO A 111 -16.02 6.47 1.69
CA PRO A 111 -17.44 6.53 1.38
C PRO A 111 -17.76 6.46 -0.14
N PHE A 112 -16.86 6.98 -0.97
CA PHE A 112 -16.97 6.91 -2.43
C PHE A 112 -16.36 5.62 -3.01
N LEU A 113 -15.56 4.89 -2.24
CA LEU A 113 -14.67 3.82 -2.68
C LEU A 113 -15.29 2.44 -2.60
N LEU A 114 -16.42 2.26 -1.96
CA LEU A 114 -17.17 1.01 -2.08
C LEU A 114 -17.58 0.72 -3.54
N GLY A 115 -17.39 1.68 -4.46
CA GLY A 115 -17.62 1.49 -5.86
C GLY A 115 -16.60 2.12 -6.83
N LEU A 116 -16.28 3.40 -6.73
CA LEU A 116 -15.70 4.15 -7.86
C LEU A 116 -14.15 4.19 -7.92
N GLY A 117 -13.45 4.28 -6.80
CA GLY A 117 -11.99 4.48 -6.82
C GLY A 117 -11.22 3.24 -7.26
N HIS A 118 -11.74 2.04 -6.97
CA HIS A 118 -11.17 0.78 -7.43
C HIS A 118 -11.61 0.44 -8.84
N VAL A 119 -12.80 0.87 -9.26
CA VAL A 119 -13.28 0.75 -10.65
C VAL A 119 -12.37 1.53 -11.59
N LEU A 120 -11.93 2.73 -11.22
CA LEU A 120 -10.95 3.49 -12.01
C LEU A 120 -9.64 2.72 -12.22
N ALA A 121 -9.17 1.99 -11.21
CA ALA A 121 -7.96 1.17 -11.35
C ALA A 121 -8.15 -0.03 -12.31
N GLY A 122 -9.38 -0.50 -12.45
CA GLY A 122 -9.74 -1.57 -13.41
C GLY A 122 -9.88 -1.07 -14.86
N LEU A 123 -10.36 0.16 -15.05
CA LEU A 123 -10.63 0.74 -16.37
C LEU A 123 -9.40 1.38 -17.02
N ARG A 124 -8.39 1.80 -16.26
CA ARG A 124 -7.19 2.44 -16.80
C ARG A 124 -6.13 1.43 -17.24
N LYS A 125 -5.45 1.72 -18.34
CA LYS A 125 -4.36 0.87 -18.89
C LYS A 125 -3.18 0.73 -17.93
N ASP A 126 -2.88 1.77 -17.13
CA ASP A 126 -1.81 1.80 -16.12
C ASP A 126 -2.21 1.17 -14.78
N LYS A 127 -3.49 0.78 -14.61
CA LYS A 127 -4.04 0.13 -13.39
C LYS A 127 -3.74 0.87 -12.08
N ARG A 128 -3.60 2.20 -12.13
CA ARG A 128 -3.39 3.06 -10.95
C ARG A 128 -4.72 3.53 -10.40
N ALA A 129 -4.90 3.43 -9.10
CA ALA A 129 -6.03 4.02 -8.39
C ALA A 129 -5.80 5.53 -8.19
N LEU A 130 -6.85 6.29 -7.87
CA LEU A 130 -6.75 7.73 -7.71
C LEU A 130 -5.76 8.14 -6.61
N HIS A 131 -5.77 7.45 -5.47
CA HIS A 131 -4.79 7.68 -4.39
C HIS A 131 -3.35 7.32 -4.79
N ASP A 132 -3.16 6.38 -5.74
CA ASP A 132 -1.84 6.06 -6.30
C ASP A 132 -1.31 7.21 -7.15
N LEU A 133 -2.18 7.88 -7.91
CA LEU A 133 -1.84 9.03 -8.76
C LEU A 133 -1.47 10.24 -7.90
N ILE A 134 -2.28 10.55 -6.88
CA ILE A 134 -2.07 11.70 -5.99
C ILE A 134 -0.74 11.54 -5.21
N ALA A 135 -0.44 10.33 -4.74
CA ALA A 135 0.76 10.06 -3.96
C ALA A 135 2.00 9.71 -4.82
N GLY A 136 1.91 9.78 -6.15
CA GLY A 136 3.03 9.41 -7.03
C GLY A 136 3.54 7.98 -6.80
N SER A 137 2.62 7.03 -6.59
CA SER A 137 2.95 5.65 -6.22
C SER A 137 2.34 4.62 -7.16
N ARG A 138 2.81 3.37 -7.06
CA ARG A 138 2.25 2.23 -7.78
C ARG A 138 2.25 0.98 -6.90
N VAL A 139 1.40 0.01 -7.22
CA VAL A 139 1.32 -1.28 -6.52
C VAL A 139 1.88 -2.38 -7.41
N GLU A 140 2.87 -3.10 -6.91
CA GLU A 140 3.59 -4.16 -7.60
C GLU A 140 3.39 -5.51 -6.90
N ARG A 141 3.47 -6.63 -7.66
CA ARG A 141 3.47 -7.98 -7.10
C ARG A 141 4.86 -8.39 -6.62
N VAL A 142 5.00 -8.73 -5.35
CA VAL A 142 6.28 -9.11 -4.74
C VAL A 142 6.75 -10.48 -5.23
N LEU A 143 5.85 -11.43 -5.44
CA LEU A 143 6.18 -12.79 -5.86
C LEU A 143 6.84 -12.83 -7.24
N GLU A 144 6.41 -11.98 -8.18
CA GLU A 144 7.01 -11.90 -9.52
C GLU A 144 8.41 -11.25 -9.50
N VAL A 145 8.66 -10.35 -8.54
CA VAL A 145 9.99 -9.74 -8.36
C VAL A 145 11.00 -10.75 -7.79
N ARG A 146 10.57 -11.61 -6.87
CA ARG A 146 11.44 -12.66 -6.28
C ARG A 146 11.71 -13.83 -7.22
N ALA A 147 10.78 -14.15 -8.12
CA ALA A 147 10.92 -15.25 -9.07
C ALA A 147 11.76 -14.89 -10.32
N ARG A 148 12.22 -13.66 -10.43
CA ARG A 148 13.03 -13.25 -11.57
C ARG A 148 14.44 -13.80 -11.43
N PRO A 149 14.93 -14.63 -12.40
CA PRO A 149 16.33 -15.05 -12.41
C PRO A 149 17.23 -13.82 -12.51
N PRO A 150 18.42 -13.86 -11.92
CA PRO A 150 19.41 -12.80 -12.08
C PRO A 150 19.63 -12.56 -13.58
N VAL A 151 19.62 -11.28 -13.98
CA VAL A 151 19.93 -10.91 -15.37
C VAL A 151 21.34 -11.41 -15.66
N PRO A 152 21.53 -12.28 -16.67
CA PRO A 152 22.87 -12.70 -17.03
C PRO A 152 23.74 -11.46 -17.32
N PRO A 153 25.01 -11.48 -16.95
CA PRO A 153 25.90 -10.39 -17.27
C PRO A 153 25.84 -10.10 -18.78
N PRO A 154 25.99 -8.84 -19.19
CA PRO A 154 25.96 -8.49 -20.60
C PRO A 154 26.99 -9.39 -21.31
N GLU A 155 26.51 -10.10 -22.33
CA GLU A 155 27.40 -10.91 -23.17
C GLU A 155 28.45 -9.96 -23.75
N VAL A 156 29.68 -10.13 -23.29
CA VAL A 156 30.80 -9.36 -23.83
C VAL A 156 30.95 -9.80 -25.28
N MET A 157 30.41 -8.99 -26.20
CA MET A 157 30.61 -9.25 -27.62
C MET A 157 32.13 -9.35 -27.86
N PRO A 158 32.60 -10.44 -28.47
CA PRO A 158 33.98 -10.54 -28.83
C PRO A 158 34.34 -9.33 -29.71
N PRO A 159 35.54 -8.73 -29.56
CA PRO A 159 35.94 -7.60 -30.35
C PRO A 159 35.83 -7.96 -31.84
N PRO A 160 35.43 -7.03 -32.69
CA PRO A 160 35.28 -7.30 -34.10
C PRO A 160 36.63 -7.80 -34.67
N PRO A 161 36.59 -8.76 -35.60
CA PRO A 161 37.80 -9.32 -36.18
C PRO A 161 38.63 -8.18 -36.81
N GLY A 162 39.83 -7.99 -36.33
CA GLY A 162 40.77 -6.91 -36.79
C GLY A 162 40.94 -5.75 -35.81
N ALA A 163 40.32 -5.72 -34.65
CA ALA A 163 40.63 -4.74 -33.62
C ALA A 163 42.03 -4.98 -33.06
N ARG A 164 42.97 -4.03 -33.30
CA ARG A 164 44.33 -4.06 -32.75
C ARG A 164 44.25 -3.78 -31.24
N PRO A 165 45.00 -4.52 -30.39
CA PRO A 165 45.08 -4.20 -28.97
C PRO A 165 45.67 -2.79 -28.80
N VAL A 166 44.97 -1.95 -28.07
CA VAL A 166 45.48 -0.66 -27.62
C VAL A 166 46.45 -0.95 -26.49
N LEU A 167 47.77 -0.79 -26.78
CA LEU A 167 48.83 -0.85 -25.78
C LEU A 167 48.85 0.42 -24.95
#